data_cf41d361ec4694398069aba060f04dfe
#
_entry.id   cf41d361ec4694398069aba060f04dfe
#
_cell.length_a   1.000
_cell.length_b   1.000
_cell.length_c   1.000
_cell.angle_alpha   90.00
_cell.angle_beta   90.00
_cell.angle_gamma   90.00
#
_symmetry.space_group_name_H-M   'P 1'
#
loop_
_entity.id
_entity.type
_entity.pdbx_description
1 polymer ?
#
loop_
_entity_poly.entity_id
_entity_poly.type
_entity_poly.pdbx_seq_one_letter_code
_entity_poly.pdbx_strand_id
1 'polypeptide(L)'
;MILAAGRGERMRPLTDVLPKPLLEVHGKALIVWHIEKLVQSGFSEIIINLAHLGHKIPEALGNGSKWGITITYSDESEFGALESAGGILNALTLLGEEPFLVVNGDVFCDYEFNSNFELKDKLAHLILVPNPEHNLKGDFALEDSCVYNEGRQKYTFSGIAYYNPKIFMGLRKGKSALAPLLREKIAQNLLNGELYTGVWHDIGTPQRLDEINNI
;
A
#
# COMPACT_ATOMS: atom_id res chain seq x y z
N MET A 1 3.45 5.10 -5.01
CA MET A 1 2.72 4.00 -5.68
C MET A 1 1.50 3.60 -4.88
N ILE A 2 0.36 3.30 -5.54
CA ILE A 2 -0.82 2.71 -4.89
C ILE A 2 -0.97 1.28 -5.38
N LEU A 3 -1.04 0.30 -4.46
CA LEU A 3 -1.25 -1.11 -4.78
C LEU A 3 -2.74 -1.39 -4.98
N ALA A 4 -3.15 -1.62 -6.21
CA ALA A 4 -4.54 -1.75 -6.63
C ALA A 4 -4.88 -3.05 -7.40
N ALA A 5 -3.91 -3.95 -7.59
CA ALA A 5 -4.04 -5.16 -8.41
C ALA A 5 -4.75 -6.34 -7.72
N GLY A 6 -5.11 -6.21 -6.43
CA GLY A 6 -5.73 -7.27 -5.65
C GLY A 6 -7.12 -7.68 -6.15
N ARG A 7 -7.42 -9.00 -6.20
CA ARG A 7 -8.73 -9.52 -6.65
C ARG A 7 -9.89 -9.18 -5.72
N GLY A 8 -9.62 -8.90 -4.44
CA GLY A 8 -10.65 -8.57 -3.47
C GLY A 8 -11.65 -9.72 -3.21
N GLU A 9 -11.22 -10.98 -3.22
CA GLU A 9 -12.12 -12.16 -3.14
C GLU A 9 -13.04 -12.14 -1.93
N ARG A 10 -12.57 -11.62 -0.78
CA ARG A 10 -13.39 -11.48 0.43
C ARG A 10 -14.47 -10.39 0.35
N MET A 11 -14.39 -9.53 -0.68
CA MET A 11 -15.33 -8.44 -0.93
C MET A 11 -16.48 -8.84 -1.88
N ARG A 12 -16.50 -10.09 -2.36
CA ARG A 12 -17.57 -10.56 -3.23
C ARG A 12 -18.95 -10.48 -2.53
N PRO A 13 -20.01 -10.13 -3.27
CA PRO A 13 -20.09 -10.00 -4.73
C PRO A 13 -19.67 -8.62 -5.29
N LEU A 14 -19.34 -7.63 -4.44
CA LEU A 14 -19.01 -6.26 -4.87
C LEU A 14 -17.86 -6.23 -5.88
N THR A 15 -16.83 -7.06 -5.64
CA THR A 15 -15.63 -7.12 -6.48
C THR A 15 -15.76 -8.01 -7.72
N ASP A 16 -16.92 -8.59 -7.97
CA ASP A 16 -17.22 -9.27 -9.24
C ASP A 16 -17.45 -8.24 -10.37
N VAL A 17 -17.88 -7.03 -10.02
CA VAL A 17 -18.22 -5.98 -11.00
C VAL A 17 -17.37 -4.72 -10.88
N LEU A 18 -16.75 -4.45 -9.73
CA LEU A 18 -15.96 -3.24 -9.49
C LEU A 18 -14.66 -3.61 -8.78
N PRO A 19 -13.47 -3.16 -9.24
CA PRO A 19 -12.23 -3.43 -8.51
C PRO A 19 -12.28 -2.74 -7.14
N LYS A 20 -11.76 -3.43 -6.11
CA LYS A 20 -11.83 -3.00 -4.71
C LYS A 20 -11.44 -1.53 -4.47
N PRO A 21 -10.38 -0.98 -5.10
CA PRO A 21 -10.01 0.43 -4.89
C PRO A 21 -11.04 1.45 -5.38
N LEU A 22 -12.00 1.03 -6.21
CA LEU A 22 -13.10 1.87 -6.67
C LEU A 22 -14.38 1.74 -5.81
N LEU A 23 -14.39 0.88 -4.78
CA LEU A 23 -15.49 0.86 -3.80
C LEU A 23 -15.50 2.17 -3.01
N GLU A 24 -16.69 2.64 -2.68
CA GLU A 24 -16.87 3.96 -2.07
C GLU A 24 -16.83 3.90 -0.54
N VAL A 25 -16.07 4.82 0.04
CA VAL A 25 -16.11 5.18 1.47
C VAL A 25 -16.54 6.63 1.57
N HIS A 26 -17.63 6.87 2.30
CA HIS A 26 -18.26 8.19 2.44
C HIS A 26 -18.57 8.86 1.07
N GLY A 27 -19.11 8.07 0.13
CA GLY A 27 -19.50 8.54 -1.21
C GLY A 27 -18.36 8.87 -2.16
N LYS A 28 -17.12 8.45 -1.86
CA LYS A 28 -15.93 8.66 -2.68
C LYS A 28 -15.14 7.36 -2.81
N ALA A 29 -14.69 7.01 -4.03
CA ALA A 29 -13.88 5.83 -4.26
C ALA A 29 -12.62 5.82 -3.36
N LEU A 30 -12.33 4.67 -2.75
CA LEU A 30 -11.24 4.52 -1.78
C LEU A 30 -9.89 4.99 -2.33
N ILE A 31 -9.58 4.67 -3.58
CA ILE A 31 -8.35 5.12 -4.24
C ILE A 31 -8.27 6.65 -4.40
N VAL A 32 -9.42 7.33 -4.52
CA VAL A 32 -9.46 8.80 -4.67
C VAL A 32 -9.07 9.48 -3.37
N TRP A 33 -9.42 8.91 -2.20
CA TRP A 33 -8.95 9.39 -0.91
C TRP A 33 -7.42 9.40 -0.85
N HIS A 34 -6.76 8.33 -1.33
CA HIS A 34 -5.30 8.28 -1.39
C HIS A 34 -4.72 9.30 -2.35
N ILE A 35 -5.29 9.42 -3.57
CA ILE A 35 -4.80 10.37 -4.57
C ILE A 35 -4.85 11.79 -4.02
N GLU A 36 -5.98 12.22 -3.46
CA GLU A 36 -6.14 13.57 -2.91
C GLU A 36 -5.16 13.85 -1.76
N LYS A 37 -4.97 12.89 -0.85
CA LYS A 37 -3.98 13.02 0.23
C LYS A 37 -2.55 13.08 -0.27
N LEU A 38 -2.18 12.26 -1.25
CA LEU A 38 -0.86 12.28 -1.86
C LEU A 38 -0.59 13.63 -2.54
N VAL A 39 -1.58 14.17 -3.27
CA VAL A 39 -1.49 15.50 -3.90
C VAL A 39 -1.30 16.60 -2.85
N GLN A 40 -2.10 16.59 -1.78
CA GLN A 40 -1.97 17.53 -0.66
C GLN A 40 -0.59 17.47 0.00
N SER A 41 0.02 16.29 0.02
CA SER A 41 1.37 16.04 0.56
C SER A 41 2.49 16.35 -0.43
N GLY A 42 2.19 16.90 -1.62
CA GLY A 42 3.17 17.33 -2.60
C GLY A 42 3.66 16.27 -3.58
N PHE A 43 3.02 15.09 -3.65
CA PHE A 43 3.31 14.10 -4.68
C PHE A 43 2.67 14.53 -6.01
N SER A 44 3.47 14.59 -7.08
CA SER A 44 3.04 14.97 -8.43
C SER A 44 2.97 13.78 -9.41
N GLU A 45 3.54 12.64 -9.03
CA GLU A 45 3.56 11.42 -9.85
C GLU A 45 3.07 10.24 -9.03
N ILE A 46 2.08 9.51 -9.54
CA ILE A 46 1.49 8.34 -8.87
C ILE A 46 1.52 7.16 -9.83
N ILE A 47 2.10 6.04 -9.39
CA ILE A 47 2.04 4.77 -10.10
C ILE A 47 0.96 3.90 -9.46
N ILE A 48 0.09 3.29 -10.28
CA ILE A 48 -0.98 2.40 -9.83
C ILE A 48 -0.83 1.07 -10.58
N ASN A 49 -0.70 -0.05 -9.86
CA ASN A 49 -0.67 -1.36 -10.51
C ASN A 49 -2.09 -1.89 -10.75
N LEU A 50 -2.25 -2.60 -11.87
CA LEU A 50 -3.51 -3.08 -12.38
C LEU A 50 -3.45 -4.60 -12.59
N ALA A 51 -4.56 -5.32 -12.26
CA ALA A 51 -4.77 -6.71 -12.67
C ALA A 51 -6.27 -6.99 -12.83
N HIS A 52 -6.95 -7.53 -11.81
CA HIS A 52 -8.36 -7.87 -11.87
C HIS A 52 -9.25 -6.63 -12.10
N LEU A 53 -10.06 -6.66 -13.16
CA LEU A 53 -10.89 -5.52 -13.61
C LEU A 53 -10.06 -4.23 -13.78
N GLY A 54 -8.76 -4.36 -14.07
CA GLY A 54 -7.79 -3.28 -14.07
C GLY A 54 -8.14 -2.14 -15.02
N HIS A 55 -8.81 -2.41 -16.16
CA HIS A 55 -9.27 -1.39 -17.13
C HIS A 55 -10.20 -0.34 -16.51
N LYS A 56 -10.99 -0.70 -15.49
CA LYS A 56 -11.93 0.22 -14.83
C LYS A 56 -11.24 1.33 -14.04
N ILE A 57 -10.01 1.11 -13.57
CA ILE A 57 -9.27 2.11 -12.80
C ILE A 57 -8.85 3.29 -13.69
N PRO A 58 -8.17 3.08 -14.85
CA PRO A 58 -7.90 4.18 -15.77
C PRO A 58 -9.16 4.85 -16.33
N GLU A 59 -10.24 4.10 -16.56
CA GLU A 59 -11.53 4.65 -16.97
C GLU A 59 -12.10 5.65 -15.95
N ALA A 60 -11.95 5.36 -14.65
CA ALA A 60 -12.43 6.21 -13.56
C ALA A 60 -11.50 7.38 -13.23
N LEU A 61 -10.19 7.16 -13.30
CA LEU A 61 -9.20 8.12 -12.81
C LEU A 61 -8.56 8.97 -13.93
N GLY A 62 -8.50 8.45 -15.17
CA GLY A 62 -7.77 9.07 -16.28
C GLY A 62 -6.26 9.07 -16.04
N ASN A 63 -5.60 10.11 -16.52
CA ASN A 63 -4.15 10.30 -16.41
C ASN A 63 -3.73 11.19 -15.21
N GLY A 64 -4.64 11.53 -14.33
CA GLY A 64 -4.35 12.37 -13.15
C GLY A 64 -4.50 13.87 -13.36
N SER A 65 -4.73 14.35 -14.59
CA SER A 65 -4.79 15.79 -14.91
C SER A 65 -5.83 16.55 -14.10
N LYS A 66 -6.94 15.90 -13.72
CA LYS A 66 -7.99 16.53 -12.89
C LYS A 66 -7.51 16.90 -11.47
N TRP A 67 -6.40 16.31 -11.00
CA TRP A 67 -5.76 16.67 -9.73
C TRP A 67 -4.43 17.42 -9.92
N GLY A 68 -4.05 17.77 -11.17
CA GLY A 68 -2.81 18.44 -11.49
C GLY A 68 -1.56 17.56 -11.35
N ILE A 69 -1.71 16.25 -11.44
CA ILE A 69 -0.65 15.25 -11.32
C ILE A 69 -0.58 14.32 -12.54
N THR A 70 0.44 13.49 -12.59
CA THR A 70 0.55 12.40 -13.56
C THR A 70 0.26 11.05 -12.89
N ILE A 71 -0.68 10.27 -13.43
CA ILE A 71 -0.92 8.88 -13.06
C ILE A 71 -0.40 7.99 -14.16
N THR A 72 0.51 7.08 -13.82
CA THR A 72 1.04 6.03 -14.69
C THR A 72 0.58 4.67 -14.19
N TYR A 73 0.19 3.79 -15.10
CA TYR A 73 -0.35 2.46 -14.77
C TYR A 73 0.68 1.38 -15.07
N SER A 74 0.88 0.47 -14.09
CA SER A 74 1.71 -0.73 -14.22
C SER A 74 0.78 -1.94 -14.38
N ASP A 75 0.62 -2.44 -15.58
CA ASP A 75 -0.29 -3.56 -15.88
C ASP A 75 0.37 -4.91 -15.55
N GLU A 76 -0.31 -5.72 -14.73
CA GLU A 76 0.07 -7.07 -14.34
C GLU A 76 -0.86 -8.12 -14.99
N SER A 77 -1.82 -7.73 -15.83
CA SER A 77 -2.88 -8.61 -16.36
C SER A 77 -2.36 -9.83 -17.12
N GLU A 78 -1.21 -9.70 -17.79
CA GLU A 78 -0.56 -10.79 -18.51
C GLU A 78 -0.07 -11.90 -17.58
N PHE A 79 0.34 -11.55 -16.35
CA PHE A 79 0.91 -12.49 -15.37
C PHE A 79 -0.09 -12.85 -14.26
N GLY A 80 -1.24 -12.17 -14.21
CA GLY A 80 -2.14 -12.16 -13.05
C GLY A 80 -1.57 -11.33 -11.90
N ALA A 81 -2.30 -11.22 -10.79
CA ALA A 81 -1.83 -10.46 -9.63
C ALA A 81 -0.50 -11.03 -9.09
N LEU A 82 0.55 -10.19 -9.09
CA LEU A 82 1.92 -10.57 -8.73
C LEU A 82 2.19 -10.56 -7.22
N GLU A 83 1.19 -10.31 -6.40
CA GLU A 83 1.32 -9.98 -4.97
C GLU A 83 2.11 -8.67 -4.76
N SER A 84 2.24 -8.22 -3.50
CA SER A 84 2.73 -6.86 -3.25
C SER A 84 4.17 -6.65 -3.69
N ALA A 85 5.10 -7.54 -3.33
CA ALA A 85 6.51 -7.35 -3.73
C ALA A 85 6.71 -7.54 -5.24
N GLY A 86 6.02 -8.51 -5.85
CA GLY A 86 6.07 -8.73 -7.29
C GLY A 86 5.50 -7.56 -8.08
N GLY A 87 4.39 -6.97 -7.62
CA GLY A 87 3.79 -5.78 -8.23
C GLY A 87 4.69 -4.55 -8.14
N ILE A 88 5.33 -4.32 -6.99
CA ILE A 88 6.31 -3.24 -6.83
C ILE A 88 7.52 -3.48 -7.75
N LEU A 89 8.05 -4.70 -7.78
CA LEU A 89 9.18 -5.07 -8.65
C LEU A 89 8.86 -4.86 -10.12
N ASN A 90 7.63 -5.18 -10.56
CA ASN A 90 7.17 -4.94 -11.93
C ASN A 90 7.13 -3.45 -12.28
N ALA A 91 6.81 -2.61 -11.31
CA ALA A 91 6.71 -1.16 -11.46
C ALA A 91 8.03 -0.40 -11.22
N LEU A 92 9.13 -1.06 -10.85
CA LEU A 92 10.37 -0.38 -10.46
C LEU A 92 10.93 0.56 -11.52
N THR A 93 10.83 0.20 -12.80
CA THR A 93 11.28 1.07 -13.89
C THR A 93 10.47 2.37 -14.01
N LEU A 94 9.23 2.37 -13.55
CA LEU A 94 8.37 3.54 -13.49
C LEU A 94 8.59 4.34 -12.19
N LEU A 95 8.96 3.66 -11.10
CA LEU A 95 9.21 4.26 -9.78
C LEU A 95 10.56 4.99 -9.72
N GLY A 96 11.52 4.61 -10.57
CA GLY A 96 12.85 5.24 -10.61
C GLY A 96 13.80 4.71 -9.55
N GLU A 97 14.86 5.48 -9.28
CA GLU A 97 15.98 5.09 -8.42
C GLU A 97 15.92 5.71 -7.02
N GLU A 98 15.07 6.71 -6.83
CA GLU A 98 14.90 7.40 -5.56
C GLU A 98 13.93 6.66 -4.63
N PRO A 99 14.00 6.88 -3.31
CA PRO A 99 13.02 6.35 -2.37
C PRO A 99 11.58 6.75 -2.74
N PHE A 100 10.65 5.84 -2.58
CA PHE A 100 9.25 6.05 -2.92
C PHE A 100 8.30 5.54 -1.84
N LEU A 101 7.12 6.15 -1.76
CA LEU A 101 6.03 5.72 -0.90
C LEU A 101 5.18 4.66 -1.60
N VAL A 102 4.79 3.63 -0.85
CA VAL A 102 3.76 2.64 -1.26
C VAL A 102 2.61 2.69 -0.27
N VAL A 103 1.39 2.68 -0.81
CA VAL A 103 0.15 2.62 -0.05
C VAL A 103 -0.71 1.49 -0.60
N ASN A 104 -1.22 0.62 0.27
CA ASN A 104 -2.22 -0.37 -0.13
C ASN A 104 -3.53 0.33 -0.50
N GLY A 105 -4.05 0.06 -1.68
CA GLY A 105 -5.29 0.67 -2.19
C GLY A 105 -6.57 0.25 -1.47
N ASP A 106 -6.49 -0.62 -0.45
CA ASP A 106 -7.60 -1.08 0.37
C ASP A 106 -7.58 -0.53 1.81
N VAL A 107 -6.72 0.42 2.07
CA VAL A 107 -6.61 1.13 3.36
C VAL A 107 -7.40 2.44 3.30
N PHE A 108 -8.12 2.76 4.35
CA PHE A 108 -8.65 4.09 4.63
C PHE A 108 -7.98 4.64 5.89
N CYS A 109 -7.34 5.81 5.79
CA CYS A 109 -6.62 6.39 6.92
C CYS A 109 -6.53 7.91 6.82
N ASP A 110 -6.22 8.56 7.95
CA ASP A 110 -5.91 9.99 8.02
C ASP A 110 -4.39 10.27 8.16
N TYR A 111 -3.54 9.25 7.96
CA TYR A 111 -2.07 9.39 7.99
C TYR A 111 -1.58 10.50 7.04
N GLU A 112 -0.76 11.41 7.53
CA GLU A 112 -0.15 12.48 6.75
C GLU A 112 1.10 11.97 6.03
N PHE A 113 1.04 11.89 4.71
CA PHE A 113 2.19 11.48 3.91
C PHE A 113 3.25 12.58 3.85
N ASN A 114 4.51 12.21 3.67
CA ASN A 114 5.62 13.16 3.52
C ASN A 114 6.37 12.88 2.21
N SER A 115 6.24 13.78 1.23
CA SER A 115 6.94 13.66 -0.07
C SER A 115 8.46 13.84 0.03
N ASN A 116 8.95 14.41 1.14
CA ASN A 116 10.38 14.63 1.39
C ASN A 116 10.92 13.68 2.47
N PHE A 117 10.32 12.50 2.64
CA PHE A 117 10.76 11.54 3.65
C PHE A 117 12.14 10.95 3.32
N GLU A 118 13.05 11.01 4.27
CA GLU A 118 14.42 10.51 4.12
C GLU A 118 14.61 9.17 4.84
N LEU A 119 14.96 8.13 4.12
CA LEU A 119 15.25 6.79 4.68
C LEU A 119 16.62 6.69 5.36
N LYS A 120 17.51 7.69 5.14
CA LYS A 120 18.91 7.68 5.60
C LYS A 120 19.63 6.40 5.14
N ASP A 121 20.10 5.59 6.09
CA ASP A 121 20.85 4.33 5.88
C ASP A 121 19.94 3.09 5.78
N LYS A 122 18.61 3.27 5.86
CA LYS A 122 17.64 2.17 5.85
C LYS A 122 17.09 1.90 4.45
N LEU A 123 16.63 0.67 4.24
CA LEU A 123 16.00 0.27 2.97
C LEU A 123 14.47 0.43 2.98
N ALA A 124 13.87 0.53 4.16
CA ALA A 124 12.46 0.88 4.28
C ALA A 124 12.14 1.49 5.63
N HIS A 125 11.02 2.24 5.65
CA HIS A 125 10.37 2.72 6.86
C HIS A 125 8.90 2.29 6.83
N LEU A 126 8.50 1.47 7.82
CA LEU A 126 7.16 0.89 7.90
C LEU A 126 6.27 1.71 8.83
N ILE A 127 5.06 1.99 8.40
CA ILE A 127 4.03 2.55 9.28
C ILE A 127 3.27 1.37 9.90
N LEU A 128 3.36 1.25 11.22
CA LEU A 128 2.66 0.23 12.00
C LEU A 128 1.46 0.85 12.70
N VAL A 129 0.43 0.06 12.95
CA VAL A 129 -0.78 0.48 13.66
C VAL A 129 -1.11 -0.47 14.80
N PRO A 130 -1.90 -0.04 15.81
CA PRO A 130 -2.46 -0.95 16.80
C PRO A 130 -3.17 -2.13 16.15
N ASN A 131 -3.12 -3.29 16.77
CA ASN A 131 -3.66 -4.52 16.20
C ASN A 131 -5.19 -4.45 16.10
N PRO A 132 -5.77 -4.56 14.89
CA PRO A 132 -7.20 -4.67 14.74
C PRO A 132 -7.68 -6.07 15.18
N GLU A 133 -8.99 -6.24 15.40
CA GLU A 133 -9.59 -7.49 15.89
C GLU A 133 -9.21 -8.72 15.06
N HIS A 134 -9.04 -8.56 13.76
CA HIS A 134 -8.70 -9.64 12.84
C HIS A 134 -7.19 -9.95 12.75
N ASN A 135 -6.32 -9.17 13.41
CA ASN A 135 -4.87 -9.41 13.50
C ASN A 135 -4.33 -9.14 14.91
N LEU A 136 -4.91 -9.76 15.93
CA LEU A 136 -4.52 -9.56 17.34
C LEU A 136 -3.05 -9.89 17.64
N LYS A 137 -2.40 -10.73 16.80
CA LYS A 137 -1.00 -11.11 16.98
C LYS A 137 -0.02 -10.06 16.48
N GLY A 138 -0.47 -9.16 15.60
CA GLY A 138 0.40 -8.22 14.91
C GLY A 138 1.42 -8.89 13.98
N ASP A 139 2.16 -8.09 13.24
CA ASP A 139 3.11 -8.55 12.23
C ASP A 139 4.56 -8.37 12.69
N PHE A 140 4.88 -7.22 13.29
CA PHE A 140 6.23 -6.80 13.64
C PHE A 140 6.27 -6.09 15.00
N ALA A 141 7.36 -6.28 15.74
CA ALA A 141 7.63 -5.50 16.95
C ALA A 141 8.34 -4.19 16.59
N LEU A 142 8.18 -3.18 17.44
CA LEU A 142 8.78 -1.86 17.28
C LEU A 142 9.40 -1.42 18.61
N GLU A 143 10.69 -1.09 18.59
CA GLU A 143 11.43 -0.55 19.73
C GLU A 143 12.38 0.55 19.22
N ASP A 144 12.32 1.76 19.78
CA ASP A 144 13.17 2.90 19.41
C ASP A 144 13.28 3.15 17.90
N SER A 145 12.13 3.10 17.19
CA SER A 145 12.02 3.20 15.73
C SER A 145 12.66 2.05 14.93
N CYS A 146 13.20 1.03 15.57
CA CYS A 146 13.69 -0.19 14.92
C CYS A 146 12.58 -1.24 14.85
N VAL A 147 12.44 -1.87 13.69
CA VAL A 147 11.45 -2.94 13.48
C VAL A 147 12.09 -4.29 13.68
N TYR A 148 11.39 -5.19 14.39
CA TYR A 148 11.83 -6.56 14.68
C TYR A 148 10.77 -7.58 14.27
N ASN A 149 11.22 -8.78 13.87
CA ASN A 149 10.32 -9.88 13.53
C ASN A 149 9.58 -10.42 14.76
N GLU A 150 10.25 -10.43 15.92
CA GLU A 150 9.73 -10.88 17.21
C GLU A 150 10.03 -9.83 18.27
N GLY A 151 9.19 -9.76 19.31
CA GLY A 151 9.34 -8.84 20.43
C GLY A 151 8.19 -9.00 21.42
N ARG A 152 8.27 -8.24 22.51
CA ARG A 152 7.27 -8.31 23.59
C ARG A 152 5.88 -7.87 23.13
N GLN A 153 5.82 -6.86 22.26
CA GLN A 153 4.59 -6.33 21.69
C GLN A 153 4.79 -6.17 20.19
N LYS A 154 3.83 -6.69 19.43
CA LYS A 154 3.80 -6.57 17.95
C LYS A 154 2.63 -5.70 17.53
N TYR A 155 2.81 -5.04 16.41
CA TYR A 155 1.84 -4.16 15.77
C TYR A 155 1.55 -4.65 14.36
N THR A 156 0.43 -4.24 13.81
CA THR A 156 0.02 -4.58 12.45
C THR A 156 0.71 -3.64 11.46
N PHE A 157 1.22 -4.20 10.35
CA PHE A 157 1.70 -3.40 9.23
C PHE A 157 0.51 -2.76 8.52
N SER A 158 0.49 -1.44 8.46
CA SER A 158 -0.63 -0.67 7.92
C SER A 158 -0.84 -0.80 6.42
N GLY A 159 0.13 -1.37 5.68
CA GLY A 159 0.15 -1.30 4.22
C GLY A 159 0.70 0.02 3.66
N ILE A 160 1.30 0.85 4.52
CA ILE A 160 1.94 2.12 4.16
C ILE A 160 3.43 2.02 4.50
N ALA A 161 4.30 2.27 3.54
CA ALA A 161 5.74 2.29 3.78
C ALA A 161 6.50 3.09 2.74
N TYR A 162 7.64 3.65 3.16
CA TYR A 162 8.64 4.23 2.27
C TYR A 162 9.71 3.18 1.97
N TYR A 163 10.08 3.03 0.71
CA TYR A 163 11.06 2.05 0.26
C TYR A 163 12.18 2.69 -0.53
N ASN A 164 13.41 2.24 -0.30
CA ASN A 164 14.50 2.41 -1.24
C ASN A 164 14.39 1.29 -2.30
N PRO A 165 14.47 1.58 -3.60
CA PRO A 165 14.40 0.55 -4.67
C PRO A 165 15.35 -0.63 -4.45
N LYS A 166 16.48 -0.41 -3.78
CA LYS A 166 17.49 -1.43 -3.48
C LYS A 166 16.96 -2.59 -2.64
N ILE A 167 15.87 -2.41 -1.88
CA ILE A 167 15.26 -3.51 -1.09
C ILE A 167 14.77 -4.64 -1.98
N PHE A 168 14.39 -4.35 -3.23
CA PHE A 168 13.87 -5.30 -4.21
C PHE A 168 14.97 -5.93 -5.08
N MET A 169 16.23 -5.51 -4.93
CA MET A 169 17.34 -6.08 -5.68
C MET A 169 17.53 -7.55 -5.34
N GLY A 170 17.68 -8.39 -6.38
CA GLY A 170 17.82 -9.83 -6.23
C GLY A 170 16.50 -10.61 -6.22
N LEU A 171 15.35 -9.94 -6.14
CA LEU A 171 14.07 -10.61 -6.37
C LEU A 171 13.94 -11.06 -7.82
N ARG A 172 13.36 -12.24 -8.03
CA ARG A 172 13.01 -12.72 -9.37
C ARG A 172 11.68 -12.12 -9.79
N LYS A 173 11.57 -11.77 -11.08
CA LYS A 173 10.29 -11.35 -11.66
C LYS A 173 9.24 -12.44 -11.47
N GLY A 174 8.00 -12.01 -11.19
CA GLY A 174 6.86 -12.89 -10.98
C GLY A 174 6.20 -12.67 -9.63
N LYS A 175 5.36 -13.62 -9.25
CA LYS A 175 4.58 -13.56 -8.01
C LYS A 175 5.47 -13.62 -6.78
N SER A 176 5.42 -12.60 -5.94
CA SER A 176 6.23 -12.48 -4.72
C SER A 176 5.49 -11.71 -3.63
N ALA A 177 5.38 -12.34 -2.46
CA ALA A 177 4.81 -11.72 -1.27
C ALA A 177 5.80 -10.74 -0.62
N LEU A 178 5.28 -9.65 -0.05
CA LEU A 178 6.10 -8.63 0.58
C LEU A 178 6.62 -9.07 1.98
N ALA A 179 5.82 -9.77 2.75
CA ALA A 179 6.15 -10.10 4.14
C ALA A 179 7.45 -10.91 4.30
N PRO A 180 7.76 -11.93 3.48
CA PRO A 180 9.03 -12.63 3.55
C PRO A 180 10.23 -11.73 3.31
N LEU A 181 10.15 -10.82 2.33
CA LEU A 181 11.18 -9.83 2.03
C LEU A 181 11.41 -8.91 3.22
N LEU A 182 10.36 -8.35 3.78
CA LEU A 182 10.46 -7.48 4.96
C LEU A 182 11.12 -8.23 6.13
N ARG A 183 10.71 -9.47 6.42
CA ARG A 183 11.29 -10.27 7.50
C ARG A 183 12.78 -10.54 7.32
N GLU A 184 13.20 -10.81 6.09
CA GLU A 184 14.63 -10.96 5.75
C GLU A 184 15.41 -9.68 6.03
N LYS A 185 14.92 -8.52 5.58
CA LYS A 185 15.59 -7.23 5.75
C LYS A 185 15.53 -6.72 7.20
N ILE A 186 14.47 -7.04 7.94
CA ILE A 186 14.39 -6.80 9.39
C ILE A 186 15.50 -7.57 10.13
N ALA A 187 15.72 -8.85 9.80
CA ALA A 187 16.79 -9.64 10.40
C ALA A 187 18.20 -9.09 10.14
N GLN A 188 18.36 -8.28 9.08
CA GLN A 188 19.58 -7.57 8.73
C GLN A 188 19.66 -6.14 9.34
N ASN A 189 18.67 -5.73 10.16
CA ASN A 189 18.56 -4.38 10.74
C ASN A 189 18.51 -3.26 9.69
N LEU A 190 17.89 -3.51 8.55
CA LEU A 190 17.79 -2.57 7.44
C LEU A 190 16.47 -1.79 7.38
N LEU A 191 15.54 -2.01 8.30
CA LEU A 191 14.24 -1.36 8.36
C LEU A 191 14.04 -0.59 9.65
N ASN A 192 13.46 0.59 9.49
CA ASN A 192 12.88 1.38 10.56
C ASN A 192 11.36 1.40 10.46
N GLY A 193 10.71 1.94 11.46
CA GLY A 193 9.26 2.15 11.45
C GLY A 193 8.81 3.11 12.53
N GLU A 194 7.54 3.42 12.49
CA GLU A 194 6.83 4.22 13.49
C GLU A 194 5.47 3.62 13.81
N LEU A 195 4.96 3.90 15.00
CA LEU A 195 3.60 3.55 15.40
C LEU A 195 2.68 4.74 15.13
N TYR A 196 1.72 4.54 14.23
CA TYR A 196 0.65 5.46 13.95
C TYR A 196 -0.61 5.07 14.70
N THR A 197 -1.21 5.99 15.44
CA THR A 197 -2.37 5.74 16.31
C THR A 197 -3.62 6.53 15.91
N GLY A 198 -3.61 7.17 14.74
CA GLY A 198 -4.77 7.86 14.16
C GLY A 198 -5.76 6.89 13.51
N VAL A 199 -6.64 7.44 12.66
CA VAL A 199 -7.66 6.65 11.96
C VAL A 199 -7.01 5.76 10.90
N TRP A 200 -7.21 4.46 11.02
CA TRP A 200 -6.76 3.48 10.05
C TRP A 200 -7.73 2.29 9.99
N HIS A 201 -8.18 1.95 8.79
CA HIS A 201 -9.04 0.81 8.52
C HIS A 201 -8.58 0.10 7.25
N ASP A 202 -8.42 -1.24 7.31
CA ASP A 202 -8.30 -2.05 6.11
C ASP A 202 -9.70 -2.49 5.67
N ILE A 203 -10.09 -2.13 4.48
CA ILE A 203 -11.41 -2.45 3.92
C ILE A 203 -11.35 -3.86 3.32
N GLY A 204 -11.26 -4.87 4.18
CA GLY A 204 -11.02 -6.26 3.80
C GLY A 204 -12.27 -7.08 3.51
N THR A 205 -13.45 -6.63 3.97
CA THR A 205 -14.74 -7.33 3.84
C THR A 205 -15.87 -6.33 3.65
N PRO A 206 -17.05 -6.76 3.06
CA PRO A 206 -18.23 -5.89 2.96
C PRO A 206 -18.66 -5.30 4.31
N GLN A 207 -18.60 -6.09 5.38
CA GLN A 207 -18.92 -5.61 6.72
C GLN A 207 -18.06 -4.42 7.15
N ARG A 208 -16.72 -4.48 6.95
CA ARG A 208 -15.83 -3.35 7.28
C ARG A 208 -16.09 -2.12 6.42
N LEU A 209 -16.51 -2.33 5.15
CA LEU A 209 -16.94 -1.25 4.29
C LEU A 209 -18.21 -0.58 4.84
N ASP A 210 -19.17 -1.37 5.28
CA ASP A 210 -20.41 -0.85 5.88
C ASP A 210 -20.13 -0.14 7.21
N GLU A 211 -19.30 -0.72 8.06
CA GLU A 211 -18.88 -0.11 9.34
C GLU A 211 -18.28 1.28 9.13
N ILE A 212 -17.32 1.43 8.22
CA ILE A 212 -16.68 2.73 7.97
C ILE A 212 -17.65 3.74 7.36
N ASN A 213 -18.62 3.30 6.56
CA ASN A 213 -19.63 4.20 5.96
C ASN A 213 -20.70 4.65 6.95
N ASN A 214 -20.81 4.01 8.12
CA ASN A 214 -21.79 4.34 9.16
C ASN A 214 -21.18 5.17 10.32
N ILE A 215 -19.91 5.47 10.29
CA ILE A 215 -19.21 6.37 11.22
C ILE A 215 -19.30 7.81 10.68
#